data_f9a5e8821ab5a078bbfc0b5b80aa7872
#
_entry.id   f9a5e8821ab5a078bbfc0b5b80aa7872
#
_cell.length_a   1.000
_cell.length_b   1.000
_cell.length_c   1.000
_cell.angle_alpha   90.00
_cell.angle_beta   90.00
_cell.angle_gamma   90.00
#
_symmetry.space_group_name_H-M   'P 1'
#
loop_
_entity.id
_entity.type
_entity.pdbx_description
1 polymer ?
#
loop_
_entity_poly.entity_id
_entity_poly.type
_entity_poly.pdbx_seq_one_letter_code
_entity_poly.pdbx_strand_id
1 'polypeptide(L)'
;MLELLGSGLVSLWLDMAGVKIQPVNALQALAWQSSPGFVIAPDPNPAGAMTVQEYLKELMTSKLVTENLIQQQGVWLQSGPMLMANHQGTIPLPAASLTKVATSLATFTILGPNHQFETLISATGPIVNGVVQGDLVITAGGDPMFVGEEAIAVGNALNKIGIKQVKGNLVITGNFAMNFYTNPTAAGQLLKQALNHKSWNRSVIYQYSRMPKGTPKPQVVINGTVQVTAQPNPKQTLLVRHLSLPLHQLIKEMNVYSNNDIAEMLAQSVGGANVVKSTAAQLAMVPQSEIQLINGSGLGRENKISPRAVCAMFMALQRQASAHNLTLADLFPTSGFDNRGTMQFRSMPSATVMKTGTLSDVSALAGVLPTRDRGLVWFAIINRGYNVPSFRSEQDQLLQHLVKQLQVYTGVPTALTPHSPKNSLPKLGVPSRNQIVYRG
;
A
#
# COMPACT_ATOMS: atom_id res chain seq x y z
N MET A 1 18.63 16.03 -23.41
CA MET A 1 18.29 17.40 -23.86
C MET A 1 19.44 18.36 -23.65
N LEU A 2 20.16 18.39 -22.54
CA LEU A 2 21.37 19.21 -22.37
C LEU A 2 22.49 18.87 -23.40
N GLU A 3 22.67 17.60 -23.72
CA GLU A 3 23.63 17.17 -24.77
C GLU A 3 23.17 17.48 -26.20
N LEU A 4 21.85 17.48 -26.46
CA LEU A 4 21.29 17.91 -27.75
C LEU A 4 21.31 19.44 -27.91
N LEU A 5 21.20 20.20 -26.82
CA LEU A 5 21.38 21.65 -26.84
C LEU A 5 22.85 22.04 -26.78
N GLY A 6 23.74 21.13 -26.40
CA GLY A 6 25.21 21.28 -26.46
C GLY A 6 25.85 20.98 -27.79
N SER A 7 25.10 20.50 -28.79
CA SER A 7 25.62 20.49 -30.18
C SER A 7 25.78 21.94 -30.64
N GLY A 8 27.01 22.35 -30.89
CA GLY A 8 27.40 23.75 -31.11
C GLY A 8 26.60 24.53 -32.17
N LEU A 9 25.86 23.83 -33.03
CA LEU A 9 24.98 24.42 -34.04
C LEU A 9 23.67 24.98 -33.47
N VAL A 10 23.06 24.33 -32.46
CA VAL A 10 21.80 24.80 -31.85
C VAL A 10 22.06 25.96 -30.88
N SER A 11 23.17 25.92 -30.13
CA SER A 11 23.55 27.03 -29.26
C SER A 11 23.99 28.27 -30.08
N LEU A 12 24.67 28.09 -31.20
CA LEU A 12 25.03 29.18 -32.11
C LEU A 12 23.80 29.85 -32.74
N TRP A 13 22.79 29.07 -33.11
CA TRP A 13 21.54 29.58 -33.69
C TRP A 13 20.68 30.35 -32.67
N LEU A 14 20.64 29.89 -31.43
CA LEU A 14 19.92 30.54 -30.34
C LEU A 14 20.63 31.83 -29.87
N ASP A 15 21.98 31.86 -29.84
CA ASP A 15 22.78 33.05 -29.60
C ASP A 15 22.60 34.12 -30.69
N MET A 16 22.54 33.70 -31.95
CA MET A 16 22.24 34.59 -33.08
C MET A 16 20.81 35.15 -33.04
N ALA A 17 19.85 34.38 -32.44
CA ALA A 17 18.48 34.84 -32.25
C ALA A 17 18.28 35.71 -30.99
N GLY A 18 19.36 36.03 -30.26
CA GLY A 18 19.31 36.85 -29.02
C GLY A 18 18.64 36.14 -27.83
N VAL A 19 18.41 34.83 -27.90
CA VAL A 19 17.80 34.05 -26.81
C VAL A 19 18.90 33.58 -25.87
N LYS A 20 19.08 34.28 -24.75
CA LYS A 20 19.96 33.83 -23.64
C LYS A 20 19.33 32.64 -22.96
N ILE A 21 19.82 31.45 -23.24
CA ILE A 21 19.43 30.26 -22.45
C ILE A 21 20.14 30.34 -21.09
N GLN A 22 19.39 30.58 -20.07
CA GLN A 22 19.93 30.38 -18.71
C GLN A 22 20.17 28.89 -18.48
N PRO A 23 21.32 28.46 -17.97
CA PRO A 23 21.55 27.07 -17.62
C PRO A 23 20.50 26.65 -16.61
N VAL A 24 19.73 25.62 -16.96
CA VAL A 24 18.74 25.02 -16.05
C VAL A 24 19.50 24.53 -14.82
N ASN A 25 19.19 25.09 -13.67
CA ASN A 25 19.78 24.68 -12.41
C ASN A 25 19.60 23.16 -12.22
N ALA A 26 20.64 22.46 -11.79
CA ALA A 26 20.60 21.01 -11.56
C ALA A 26 19.44 20.60 -10.65
N LEU A 27 19.03 21.45 -9.69
CA LEU A 27 17.85 21.26 -8.86
C LEU A 27 16.53 21.34 -9.64
N GLN A 28 16.44 22.21 -10.66
CA GLN A 28 15.27 22.29 -11.55
C GLN A 28 15.20 21.08 -12.48
N ALA A 29 16.35 20.63 -12.99
CA ALA A 29 16.41 19.40 -13.82
C ALA A 29 16.01 18.16 -13.00
N LEU A 30 16.45 18.05 -11.75
CA LEU A 30 16.02 17.00 -10.80
C LEU A 30 14.51 17.09 -10.47
N ALA A 31 13.99 18.31 -10.29
CA ALA A 31 12.56 18.52 -10.06
C ALA A 31 11.71 18.10 -11.27
N TRP A 32 12.19 18.33 -12.49
CA TRP A 32 11.51 17.89 -13.71
C TRP A 32 11.56 16.36 -13.88
N GLN A 33 12.69 15.72 -13.58
CA GLN A 33 12.81 14.26 -13.59
C GLN A 33 11.85 13.57 -12.61
N SER A 34 11.49 14.24 -11.53
CA SER A 34 10.58 13.73 -10.50
C SER A 34 9.11 14.13 -10.71
N SER A 35 8.75 14.85 -11.76
CA SER A 35 7.36 15.26 -12.02
C SER A 35 6.53 14.09 -12.55
N PRO A 36 5.51 13.61 -11.81
CA PRO A 36 4.66 12.52 -12.26
C PRO A 36 3.92 12.89 -13.55
N GLY A 37 3.70 11.91 -14.42
CA GLY A 37 2.94 12.11 -15.66
C GLY A 37 3.56 13.03 -16.70
N PHE A 38 4.69 13.69 -16.38
CA PHE A 38 5.35 14.61 -17.28
C PHE A 38 6.28 13.86 -18.25
N VAL A 39 5.95 13.86 -19.52
CA VAL A 39 6.75 13.27 -20.59
C VAL A 39 7.12 14.38 -21.58
N ILE A 40 8.43 14.60 -21.77
CA ILE A 40 8.94 15.64 -22.68
C ILE A 40 9.16 15.07 -24.07
N ALA A 41 9.77 13.89 -24.19
CA ALA A 41 10.17 13.32 -25.47
C ALA A 41 10.19 11.78 -25.43
N PRO A 42 10.06 11.13 -26.59
CA PRO A 42 10.38 9.71 -26.73
C PRO A 42 11.84 9.43 -26.37
N ASP A 43 12.12 8.25 -25.80
CA ASP A 43 13.50 7.80 -25.62
C ASP A 43 14.14 7.57 -26.98
N PRO A 44 15.30 8.20 -27.28
CA PRO A 44 16.02 7.96 -28.54
C PRO A 44 16.54 6.51 -28.67
N ASN A 45 16.68 5.78 -27.54
CA ASN A 45 17.02 4.37 -27.56
C ASN A 45 15.76 3.51 -27.78
N PRO A 46 15.63 2.76 -28.86
CA PRO A 46 14.43 1.99 -29.18
C PRO A 46 14.27 0.72 -28.33
N ALA A 47 15.24 0.38 -27.47
CA ALA A 47 15.23 -0.87 -26.69
C ALA A 47 13.93 -1.10 -25.94
N GLY A 48 13.42 -0.09 -25.23
CA GLY A 48 12.15 -0.19 -24.52
C GLY A 48 10.96 -0.46 -25.43
N ALA A 49 10.86 0.27 -26.53
CA ALA A 49 9.80 0.11 -27.51
C ALA A 49 9.86 -1.27 -28.21
N MET A 50 11.05 -1.73 -28.60
CA MET A 50 11.25 -3.05 -29.20
C MET A 50 10.87 -4.16 -28.24
N THR A 51 11.30 -4.09 -26.98
CA THR A 51 10.94 -5.09 -25.96
C THR A 51 9.42 -5.19 -25.76
N VAL A 52 8.71 -4.07 -25.77
CA VAL A 52 7.24 -4.09 -25.66
C VAL A 52 6.58 -4.63 -26.93
N GLN A 53 7.12 -4.34 -28.12
CA GLN A 53 6.61 -4.93 -29.38
C GLN A 53 6.79 -6.46 -29.39
N GLU A 54 7.95 -6.96 -28.99
CA GLU A 54 8.22 -8.40 -28.86
C GLU A 54 7.24 -9.05 -27.85
N TYR A 55 7.05 -8.42 -26.70
CA TYR A 55 6.09 -8.87 -25.70
C TYR A 55 4.66 -8.98 -26.25
N LEU A 56 4.16 -7.94 -26.94
CA LEU A 56 2.81 -7.98 -27.53
C LEU A 56 2.69 -9.04 -28.63
N LYS A 57 3.74 -9.23 -29.43
CA LYS A 57 3.81 -10.29 -30.43
C LYS A 57 3.77 -11.66 -29.77
N GLU A 58 4.51 -11.87 -28.66
CA GLU A 58 4.51 -13.15 -27.94
C GLU A 58 3.15 -13.46 -27.32
N LEU A 59 2.44 -12.48 -26.81
CA LEU A 59 1.06 -12.69 -26.34
C LEU A 59 0.12 -13.21 -27.43
N MET A 60 0.34 -12.81 -28.69
CA MET A 60 -0.45 -13.29 -29.84
C MET A 60 0.02 -14.66 -30.32
N THR A 61 1.34 -14.88 -30.44
CA THR A 61 1.90 -16.16 -30.92
C THR A 61 1.62 -17.29 -29.95
N SER A 62 1.65 -17.04 -28.65
CA SER A 62 1.28 -17.99 -27.60
C SER A 62 -0.24 -18.16 -27.44
N LYS A 63 -1.04 -17.45 -28.23
CA LYS A 63 -2.52 -17.46 -28.19
C LYS A 63 -3.11 -17.04 -26.84
N LEU A 64 -2.37 -16.27 -26.05
CA LEU A 64 -2.89 -15.66 -24.82
C LEU A 64 -3.87 -14.53 -25.12
N VAL A 65 -3.64 -13.86 -26.25
CA VAL A 65 -4.43 -12.72 -26.72
C VAL A 65 -4.77 -12.92 -28.19
N THR A 66 -6.01 -12.62 -28.57
CA THR A 66 -6.43 -12.53 -29.98
C THR A 66 -6.25 -11.10 -30.49
N GLU A 67 -6.28 -10.90 -31.83
CA GLU A 67 -6.18 -9.55 -32.45
C GLU A 67 -7.20 -8.56 -31.85
N ASN A 68 -8.43 -9.03 -31.57
CA ASN A 68 -9.47 -8.18 -30.99
C ASN A 68 -9.20 -7.78 -29.54
N LEU A 69 -8.37 -8.54 -28.84
CA LEU A 69 -8.04 -8.27 -27.42
C LEU A 69 -6.72 -7.53 -27.25
N ILE A 70 -5.92 -7.37 -28.31
CA ILE A 70 -4.62 -6.67 -28.21
C ILE A 70 -4.80 -5.22 -27.75
N GLN A 71 -5.90 -4.57 -28.13
CA GLN A 71 -6.22 -3.20 -27.72
C GLN A 71 -6.71 -3.11 -26.26
N GLN A 72 -6.88 -4.23 -25.58
CA GLN A 72 -7.19 -4.28 -24.16
C GLN A 72 -5.95 -4.63 -23.30
N GLN A 73 -4.78 -4.69 -23.93
CA GLN A 73 -3.51 -4.79 -23.22
C GLN A 73 -2.94 -3.40 -23.02
N GLY A 74 -2.53 -3.07 -21.82
CA GLY A 74 -1.96 -1.76 -21.52
C GLY A 74 -0.51 -1.86 -21.06
N VAL A 75 0.40 -1.11 -21.69
CA VAL A 75 1.80 -1.02 -21.26
C VAL A 75 2.26 0.43 -21.29
N TRP A 76 2.96 0.85 -20.23
CA TRP A 76 3.66 2.12 -20.16
C TRP A 76 5.03 1.91 -19.53
N LEU A 77 6.09 2.35 -20.23
CA LEU A 77 7.45 2.37 -19.71
C LEU A 77 7.99 3.79 -19.80
N GLN A 78 8.57 4.29 -18.72
CA GLN A 78 9.08 5.66 -18.60
C GLN A 78 10.34 5.71 -17.75
N SER A 79 11.35 6.49 -18.15
CA SER A 79 12.50 6.84 -17.34
C SER A 79 12.59 8.35 -17.19
N GLY A 80 12.39 8.87 -15.99
CA GLY A 80 12.25 10.32 -15.80
C GLY A 80 11.21 10.90 -16.76
N PRO A 81 11.54 11.95 -17.56
CA PRO A 81 10.63 12.54 -18.54
C PRO A 81 10.60 11.80 -19.89
N MET A 82 11.38 10.74 -20.08
CA MET A 82 11.48 10.03 -21.36
C MET A 82 10.49 8.87 -21.43
N LEU A 83 9.65 8.89 -22.47
CA LEU A 83 8.75 7.79 -22.79
C LEU A 83 9.53 6.70 -23.54
N MET A 84 9.69 5.54 -22.93
CA MET A 84 10.41 4.42 -23.50
C MET A 84 9.50 3.52 -24.35
N ALA A 85 8.26 3.30 -23.91
CA ALA A 85 7.26 2.54 -24.66
C ALA A 85 5.84 2.90 -24.20
N ASN A 86 4.90 2.82 -25.14
CA ASN A 86 3.48 3.04 -24.92
C ASN A 86 2.63 2.13 -25.80
N HIS A 87 1.76 1.35 -25.17
CA HIS A 87 0.65 0.65 -25.82
C HIS A 87 -0.60 0.80 -24.94
N GLN A 88 -1.63 1.50 -25.45
CA GLN A 88 -2.86 1.83 -24.68
C GLN A 88 -2.57 2.50 -23.32
N GLY A 89 -1.43 3.15 -23.19
CA GLY A 89 -0.92 3.64 -21.91
C GLY A 89 -1.73 4.74 -21.25
N THR A 90 -2.57 5.45 -22.00
CA THR A 90 -3.47 6.51 -21.48
C THR A 90 -4.93 6.05 -21.37
N ILE A 91 -5.22 4.82 -21.77
CA ILE A 91 -6.59 4.27 -21.75
C ILE A 91 -6.84 3.60 -20.38
N PRO A 92 -7.92 3.97 -19.67
CA PRO A 92 -8.28 3.32 -18.42
C PRO A 92 -8.68 1.85 -18.63
N LEU A 93 -7.94 0.95 -18.04
CA LEU A 93 -8.17 -0.50 -18.08
C LEU A 93 -8.49 -1.00 -16.67
N PRO A 94 -9.23 -2.13 -16.52
CA PRO A 94 -9.45 -2.74 -15.21
C PRO A 94 -8.14 -2.99 -14.50
N ALA A 95 -7.92 -2.25 -13.42
CA ALA A 95 -6.62 -2.15 -12.75
C ALA A 95 -6.42 -3.21 -11.67
N ALA A 96 -7.50 -3.89 -11.26
CA ALA A 96 -7.46 -4.79 -10.12
C ALA A 96 -6.78 -4.11 -8.92
N SER A 97 -5.94 -4.82 -8.19
CA SER A 97 -5.26 -4.28 -6.99
C SER A 97 -4.18 -3.22 -7.27
N LEU A 98 -3.95 -2.78 -8.52
CA LEU A 98 -3.19 -1.55 -8.77
C LEU A 98 -3.93 -0.31 -8.23
N THR A 99 -5.25 -0.40 -8.02
CA THR A 99 -6.04 0.61 -7.29
C THR A 99 -5.44 0.96 -5.93
N LYS A 100 -4.80 0.00 -5.26
CA LYS A 100 -4.14 0.23 -3.96
C LYS A 100 -2.96 1.20 -4.04
N VAL A 101 -2.43 1.47 -5.24
CA VAL A 101 -1.44 2.54 -5.43
C VAL A 101 -2.09 3.91 -5.22
N ALA A 102 -3.30 4.12 -5.76
CA ALA A 102 -4.07 5.34 -5.52
C ALA A 102 -4.46 5.48 -4.04
N THR A 103 -4.92 4.39 -3.41
CA THR A 103 -5.24 4.38 -1.98
C THR A 103 -4.01 4.69 -1.13
N SER A 104 -2.85 4.09 -1.44
CA SER A 104 -1.58 4.39 -0.77
C SER A 104 -1.20 5.86 -0.90
N LEU A 105 -1.28 6.42 -2.11
CA LEU A 105 -0.93 7.82 -2.36
C LEU A 105 -1.84 8.78 -1.61
N ALA A 106 -3.15 8.58 -1.69
CA ALA A 106 -4.13 9.45 -1.04
C ALA A 106 -4.01 9.40 0.49
N THR A 107 -3.95 8.19 1.08
CA THR A 107 -3.86 8.06 2.54
C THR A 107 -2.53 8.55 3.09
N PHE A 108 -1.42 8.26 2.41
CA PHE A 108 -0.09 8.73 2.79
C PHE A 108 -0.03 10.27 2.81
N THR A 109 -0.64 10.92 1.80
CA THR A 109 -0.63 12.38 1.69
C THR A 109 -1.58 13.05 2.69
N ILE A 110 -2.77 12.51 2.89
CA ILE A 110 -3.81 13.15 3.75
C ILE A 110 -3.51 12.93 5.24
N LEU A 111 -3.11 11.72 5.63
CA LEU A 111 -2.90 11.37 7.04
C LEU A 111 -1.44 11.51 7.49
N GLY A 112 -0.49 11.41 6.56
CA GLY A 112 0.94 11.38 6.86
C GLY A 112 1.44 9.97 7.26
N PRO A 113 2.75 9.67 7.03
CA PRO A 113 3.30 8.32 7.20
C PRO A 113 3.31 7.80 8.64
N ASN A 114 3.34 8.70 9.60
CA ASN A 114 3.42 8.36 11.03
C ASN A 114 2.05 8.34 11.72
N HIS A 115 0.97 8.60 10.98
CA HIS A 115 -0.39 8.53 11.53
C HIS A 115 -0.65 7.15 12.14
N GLN A 116 -1.27 7.13 13.32
CA GLN A 116 -1.71 5.92 14.02
C GLN A 116 -3.19 6.05 14.38
N PHE A 117 -3.96 5.02 14.09
CA PHE A 117 -5.37 4.94 14.48
C PHE A 117 -5.46 4.61 15.97
N GLU A 118 -6.32 5.31 16.69
CA GLU A 118 -6.53 5.09 18.10
C GLU A 118 -7.70 4.15 18.35
N THR A 119 -7.54 3.22 19.30
CA THR A 119 -8.63 2.45 19.87
C THR A 119 -8.63 2.72 21.38
N LEU A 120 -9.71 3.32 21.89
CA LEU A 120 -9.85 3.67 23.29
C LEU A 120 -10.63 2.59 24.02
N ILE A 121 -10.08 2.13 25.12
CA ILE A 121 -10.69 1.11 25.99
C ILE A 121 -11.08 1.80 27.31
N SER A 122 -12.38 1.84 27.61
CA SER A 122 -12.95 2.58 28.73
C SER A 122 -13.89 1.71 29.56
N ALA A 123 -14.20 2.13 30.78
CA ALA A 123 -15.20 1.51 31.66
C ALA A 123 -16.34 2.48 31.98
N THR A 124 -17.59 2.00 32.05
CA THR A 124 -18.76 2.82 32.41
C THR A 124 -19.06 2.82 33.93
N GLY A 125 -18.38 1.98 34.70
CA GLY A 125 -18.57 1.88 36.15
C GLY A 125 -17.27 1.85 36.93
N PRO A 126 -17.32 1.95 38.25
CA PRO A 126 -16.12 1.90 39.09
C PRO A 126 -15.45 0.52 39.03
N ILE A 127 -14.14 0.53 39.29
CA ILE A 127 -13.35 -0.69 39.41
C ILE A 127 -13.20 -1.03 40.89
N VAL A 128 -13.77 -2.15 41.31
CA VAL A 128 -13.73 -2.62 42.69
C VAL A 128 -13.11 -4.02 42.74
N ASN A 129 -11.99 -4.16 43.44
CA ASN A 129 -11.28 -5.43 43.58
C ASN A 129 -10.99 -6.13 42.24
N GLY A 130 -10.59 -5.35 41.22
CA GLY A 130 -10.27 -5.84 39.89
C GLY A 130 -11.48 -6.18 39.00
N VAL A 131 -12.69 -5.77 39.43
CA VAL A 131 -13.93 -5.98 38.71
C VAL A 131 -14.52 -4.64 38.26
N VAL A 132 -14.71 -4.44 36.97
CA VAL A 132 -15.47 -3.32 36.43
C VAL A 132 -16.94 -3.55 36.72
N GLN A 133 -17.60 -2.63 37.49
CA GLN A 133 -18.99 -2.74 37.89
C GLN A 133 -19.98 -2.25 36.82
N GLY A 134 -19.54 -2.08 35.61
CA GLY A 134 -20.28 -1.67 34.42
C GLY A 134 -19.76 -2.38 33.16
N ASP A 135 -19.86 -1.72 32.03
CA ASP A 135 -19.44 -2.24 30.74
C ASP A 135 -17.97 -1.89 30.42
N LEU A 136 -17.34 -2.70 29.59
CA LEU A 136 -16.10 -2.37 28.92
C LEU A 136 -16.45 -1.80 27.54
N VAL A 137 -16.02 -0.57 27.26
CA VAL A 137 -16.35 0.14 26.01
C VAL A 137 -15.11 0.25 25.14
N ILE A 138 -15.24 -0.14 23.88
CA ILE A 138 -14.25 0.03 22.83
C ILE A 138 -14.72 1.14 21.90
N THR A 139 -14.00 2.27 21.88
CA THR A 139 -14.22 3.34 20.91
C THR A 139 -13.11 3.28 19.88
N ALA A 140 -13.45 2.80 18.69
CA ALA A 140 -12.47 2.51 17.64
C ALA A 140 -12.38 3.62 16.59
N GLY A 141 -11.15 4.02 16.27
CA GLY A 141 -10.82 5.00 15.24
C GLY A 141 -10.52 4.40 13.86
N GLY A 142 -10.77 3.09 13.66
CA GLY A 142 -10.62 2.46 12.34
C GLY A 142 -9.24 1.84 12.07
N ASP A 143 -8.57 1.30 13.10
CA ASP A 143 -7.34 0.52 12.89
C ASP A 143 -7.61 -0.67 11.95
N PRO A 144 -7.06 -0.69 10.73
CA PRO A 144 -7.34 -1.76 9.77
C PRO A 144 -6.56 -3.05 10.07
N MET A 145 -5.67 -3.01 11.06
CA MET A 145 -4.82 -4.14 11.42
C MET A 145 -4.86 -4.46 12.92
N PHE A 146 -5.99 -4.20 13.57
CA PHE A 146 -6.25 -4.67 14.92
C PHE A 146 -6.49 -6.19 14.90
N VAL A 147 -5.46 -6.96 15.21
CA VAL A 147 -5.46 -8.42 15.13
C VAL A 147 -5.36 -9.06 16.53
N GLY A 148 -5.38 -10.40 16.61
CA GLY A 148 -5.37 -11.12 17.88
C GLY A 148 -4.21 -10.77 18.79
N GLU A 149 -3.02 -10.53 18.23
CA GLU A 149 -1.84 -10.10 18.98
C GLU A 149 -2.07 -8.76 19.69
N GLU A 150 -2.76 -7.81 19.02
CA GLU A 150 -3.11 -6.52 19.61
C GLU A 150 -4.16 -6.67 20.73
N ALA A 151 -5.15 -7.52 20.50
CA ALA A 151 -6.16 -7.81 21.52
C ALA A 151 -5.55 -8.47 22.78
N ILE A 152 -4.59 -9.38 22.59
CA ILE A 152 -3.84 -10.00 23.70
C ILE A 152 -3.06 -8.93 24.47
N ALA A 153 -2.38 -8.02 23.78
CA ALA A 153 -1.62 -6.94 24.39
C ALA A 153 -2.54 -5.96 25.17
N VAL A 154 -3.71 -5.62 24.61
CA VAL A 154 -4.74 -4.84 25.33
C VAL A 154 -5.22 -5.55 26.58
N GLY A 155 -5.50 -6.86 26.49
CA GLY A 155 -5.90 -7.67 27.65
C GLY A 155 -4.84 -7.69 28.76
N ASN A 156 -3.56 -7.80 28.36
CA ASN A 156 -2.43 -7.71 29.29
C ASN A 156 -2.31 -6.31 29.93
N ALA A 157 -2.58 -5.24 29.17
CA ALA A 157 -2.61 -3.89 29.72
C ALA A 157 -3.75 -3.71 30.76
N LEU A 158 -4.92 -4.27 30.49
CA LEU A 158 -6.03 -4.31 31.47
C LEU A 158 -5.66 -5.10 32.72
N ASN A 159 -5.02 -6.27 32.58
CA ASN A 159 -4.55 -7.04 33.73
C ASN A 159 -3.49 -6.30 34.55
N LYS A 160 -2.61 -5.53 33.90
CA LYS A 160 -1.58 -4.73 34.57
C LYS A 160 -2.15 -3.65 35.48
N ILE A 161 -3.31 -3.09 35.15
CA ILE A 161 -4.06 -2.16 36.02
C ILE A 161 -5.03 -2.88 36.98
N GLY A 162 -4.92 -4.20 37.07
CA GLY A 162 -5.67 -5.03 38.04
C GLY A 162 -7.00 -5.55 37.54
N ILE A 163 -7.48 -5.18 36.37
CA ILE A 163 -8.79 -5.61 35.83
C ILE A 163 -8.74 -7.07 35.38
N LYS A 164 -9.59 -7.92 36.00
CA LYS A 164 -9.75 -9.35 35.70
C LYS A 164 -11.15 -9.73 35.25
N GLN A 165 -12.14 -8.87 35.53
CA GLN A 165 -13.53 -9.15 35.22
C GLN A 165 -14.30 -7.88 34.88
N VAL A 166 -15.29 -8.01 34.01
CA VAL A 166 -16.28 -7.00 33.64
C VAL A 166 -17.67 -7.61 33.93
N LYS A 167 -18.47 -6.99 34.79
CA LYS A 167 -19.83 -7.46 35.10
C LYS A 167 -20.81 -7.24 33.96
N GLY A 168 -20.67 -6.11 33.27
CA GLY A 168 -21.52 -5.72 32.17
C GLY A 168 -21.08 -6.31 30.83
N ASN A 169 -21.35 -5.58 29.77
CA ASN A 169 -21.17 -5.97 28.37
C ASN A 169 -19.81 -5.52 27.83
N LEU A 170 -19.45 -6.05 26.66
CA LEU A 170 -18.46 -5.46 25.76
C LEU A 170 -19.20 -4.59 24.75
N VAL A 171 -19.08 -3.28 24.89
CA VAL A 171 -19.74 -2.33 24.02
C VAL A 171 -18.76 -1.85 22.95
N ILE A 172 -19.14 -2.01 21.69
CA ILE A 172 -18.34 -1.57 20.53
C ILE A 172 -18.98 -0.31 19.96
N THR A 173 -18.16 0.72 19.73
CA THR A 173 -18.56 1.95 19.06
C THR A 173 -17.46 2.41 18.09
N GLY A 174 -17.85 3.17 17.08
CA GLY A 174 -16.94 3.59 16.02
C GLY A 174 -16.63 2.48 15.00
N ASN A 175 -15.59 2.67 14.22
CA ASN A 175 -15.23 1.78 13.11
C ASN A 175 -14.29 0.67 13.59
N PHE A 176 -14.82 -0.31 14.31
CA PHE A 176 -14.05 -1.43 14.86
C PHE A 176 -14.01 -2.63 13.91
N ALA A 177 -12.81 -3.04 13.57
CA ALA A 177 -12.54 -4.30 12.89
C ALA A 177 -11.53 -5.12 13.70
N MET A 178 -11.60 -6.45 13.61
CA MET A 178 -10.60 -7.34 14.20
C MET A 178 -10.34 -8.54 13.29
N ASN A 179 -9.07 -8.88 13.07
CA ASN A 179 -8.65 -9.94 12.14
C ASN A 179 -9.33 -9.81 10.77
N PHE A 180 -9.48 -8.57 10.28
CA PHE A 180 -10.13 -8.19 9.00
C PHE A 180 -11.66 -8.41 8.96
N TYR A 181 -12.30 -8.80 10.05
CA TYR A 181 -13.76 -8.78 10.16
C TYR A 181 -14.24 -7.37 10.47
N THR A 182 -14.95 -6.76 9.53
CA THR A 182 -15.45 -5.38 9.62
C THR A 182 -16.86 -5.29 10.24
N ASN A 183 -17.55 -6.42 10.41
CA ASN A 183 -18.80 -6.45 11.17
C ASN A 183 -18.49 -6.24 12.66
N PRO A 184 -18.99 -5.16 13.31
CA PRO A 184 -18.58 -4.82 14.67
C PRO A 184 -19.01 -5.84 15.73
N THR A 185 -20.11 -6.55 15.52
CA THR A 185 -20.54 -7.62 16.43
C THR A 185 -19.59 -8.82 16.35
N ALA A 186 -19.24 -9.25 15.13
CA ALA A 186 -18.29 -10.35 14.93
C ALA A 186 -16.90 -9.98 15.45
N ALA A 187 -16.42 -8.78 15.14
CA ALA A 187 -15.14 -8.26 15.64
C ALA A 187 -15.12 -8.18 17.18
N GLY A 188 -16.21 -7.73 17.79
CA GLY A 188 -16.38 -7.70 19.26
C GLY A 188 -16.36 -9.09 19.89
N GLN A 189 -16.94 -10.10 19.25
CA GLN A 189 -16.87 -11.50 19.73
C GLN A 189 -15.43 -12.04 19.69
N LEU A 190 -14.68 -11.74 18.61
CA LEU A 190 -13.28 -12.11 18.52
C LEU A 190 -12.45 -11.42 19.63
N LEU A 191 -12.71 -10.13 19.88
CA LEU A 191 -12.05 -9.40 20.96
C LEU A 191 -12.37 -10.01 22.32
N LYS A 192 -13.65 -10.24 22.64
CA LYS A 192 -14.07 -10.88 23.89
C LYS A 192 -13.36 -12.22 24.11
N GLN A 193 -13.22 -13.02 23.07
CA GLN A 193 -12.50 -14.29 23.12
C GLN A 193 -11.00 -14.09 23.36
N ALA A 194 -10.36 -13.15 22.68
CA ALA A 194 -8.91 -12.91 22.78
C ALA A 194 -8.50 -12.36 24.17
N LEU A 195 -9.38 -11.58 24.82
CA LEU A 195 -9.12 -10.99 26.14
C LEU A 195 -9.04 -12.03 27.28
N ASN A 196 -9.51 -13.26 27.08
CA ASN A 196 -9.46 -14.31 28.09
C ASN A 196 -8.83 -15.58 27.55
N HIS A 197 -7.62 -15.92 27.99
CA HIS A 197 -6.88 -17.08 27.48
C HIS A 197 -7.61 -18.43 27.68
N LYS A 198 -8.54 -18.53 28.62
CA LYS A 198 -9.35 -19.76 28.84
C LYS A 198 -10.37 -20.00 27.72
N SER A 199 -10.68 -18.97 26.91
CA SER A 199 -11.65 -19.05 25.82
C SER A 199 -10.97 -19.07 24.42
N TRP A 200 -9.66 -19.13 24.35
CA TRP A 200 -8.92 -19.08 23.09
C TRP A 200 -9.22 -20.27 22.17
N ASN A 201 -9.52 -19.97 20.91
CA ASN A 201 -9.58 -20.97 19.85
C ASN A 201 -8.20 -21.17 19.20
N ARG A 202 -8.13 -22.08 18.21
CA ARG A 202 -6.89 -22.40 17.49
C ARG A 202 -6.25 -21.18 16.83
N SER A 203 -7.06 -20.25 16.30
CA SER A 203 -6.55 -19.05 15.63
C SER A 203 -5.83 -18.12 16.62
N VAL A 204 -6.44 -17.83 17.78
CA VAL A 204 -5.83 -16.99 18.81
C VAL A 204 -4.57 -17.66 19.41
N ILE A 205 -4.60 -18.99 19.59
CA ILE A 205 -3.41 -19.75 20.04
C ILE A 205 -2.27 -19.62 19.02
N TYR A 206 -2.57 -19.73 17.73
CA TYR A 206 -1.57 -19.54 16.66
C TYR A 206 -1.02 -18.12 16.67
N GLN A 207 -1.87 -17.09 16.76
CA GLN A 207 -1.43 -15.69 16.86
C GLN A 207 -0.53 -15.47 18.09
N TYR A 208 -0.93 -15.99 19.25
CA TYR A 208 -0.10 -15.93 20.46
C TYR A 208 1.25 -16.63 20.30
N SER A 209 1.33 -17.74 19.59
CA SER A 209 2.60 -18.47 19.36
C SER A 209 3.63 -17.65 18.58
N ARG A 210 3.19 -16.62 17.85
CA ARG A 210 4.05 -15.70 17.08
C ARG A 210 4.51 -14.48 17.89
N MET A 211 3.93 -14.26 19.08
CA MET A 211 4.35 -13.20 19.99
C MET A 211 5.68 -13.55 20.68
N PRO A 212 6.39 -12.57 21.22
CA PRO A 212 7.64 -12.82 21.95
C PRO A 212 7.44 -13.86 23.06
N LYS A 213 8.44 -14.75 23.22
CA LYS A 213 8.41 -15.74 24.31
C LYS A 213 8.26 -15.03 25.67
N GLY A 214 7.43 -15.58 26.53
CA GLY A 214 7.15 -15.00 27.85
C GLY A 214 6.05 -13.93 27.84
N THR A 215 5.41 -13.63 26.70
CA THR A 215 4.23 -12.76 26.66
C THR A 215 3.15 -13.29 27.62
N PRO A 216 2.65 -12.50 28.57
CA PRO A 216 1.60 -12.93 29.48
C PRO A 216 0.31 -13.30 28.72
N LYS A 217 -0.45 -14.22 29.28
CA LYS A 217 -1.78 -14.59 28.76
C LYS A 217 -2.85 -13.79 29.50
N PRO A 218 -3.67 -12.99 28.79
CA PRO A 218 -4.66 -12.15 29.44
C PRO A 218 -5.78 -12.96 30.11
N GLN A 219 -6.31 -12.41 31.18
CA GLN A 219 -7.41 -12.97 31.96
C GLN A 219 -8.44 -11.87 32.26
N VAL A 220 -9.20 -11.46 31.26
CA VAL A 220 -10.29 -10.50 31.40
C VAL A 220 -11.59 -11.21 31.02
N VAL A 221 -12.39 -11.60 32.01
CA VAL A 221 -13.67 -12.26 31.78
C VAL A 221 -14.76 -11.21 31.64
N ILE A 222 -15.50 -11.22 30.54
CA ILE A 222 -16.66 -10.34 30.31
C ILE A 222 -17.94 -11.16 30.44
N ASN A 223 -18.75 -10.88 31.49
CA ASN A 223 -19.94 -11.66 31.80
C ASN A 223 -21.09 -11.41 30.83
N GLY A 224 -21.27 -10.15 30.41
CA GLY A 224 -22.33 -9.75 29.50
C GLY A 224 -22.07 -10.14 28.06
N THR A 225 -22.88 -9.60 27.16
CA THR A 225 -22.82 -9.84 25.70
C THR A 225 -22.02 -8.79 24.98
N VAL A 226 -21.78 -8.98 23.66
CA VAL A 226 -21.28 -7.93 22.78
C VAL A 226 -22.47 -7.08 22.34
N GLN A 227 -22.34 -5.77 22.51
CA GLN A 227 -23.32 -4.78 22.07
C GLN A 227 -22.63 -3.77 21.14
N VAL A 228 -23.36 -3.24 20.17
CA VAL A 228 -22.90 -2.21 19.25
C VAL A 228 -23.75 -0.97 19.43
N THR A 229 -23.11 0.18 19.58
CA THR A 229 -23.79 1.47 19.69
C THR A 229 -23.15 2.51 18.79
N ALA A 230 -23.97 3.42 18.27
CA ALA A 230 -23.48 4.49 17.39
C ALA A 230 -22.66 5.55 18.15
N GLN A 231 -22.96 5.72 19.45
CA GLN A 231 -22.30 6.74 20.29
C GLN A 231 -21.73 6.14 21.57
N PRO A 232 -20.52 6.55 21.99
CA PRO A 232 -19.99 6.14 23.28
C PRO A 232 -20.79 6.75 24.43
N ASN A 233 -20.80 6.06 25.57
CA ASN A 233 -21.36 6.62 26.80
C ASN A 233 -20.52 7.82 27.24
N PRO A 234 -21.10 9.04 27.42
CA PRO A 234 -20.35 10.20 27.87
C PRO A 234 -19.75 10.06 29.28
N LYS A 235 -20.31 9.18 30.10
CA LYS A 235 -19.84 8.89 31.48
C LYS A 235 -19.00 7.61 31.46
N GLN A 236 -17.80 7.69 30.87
CA GLN A 236 -16.86 6.56 30.85
C GLN A 236 -15.45 7.01 31.27
N THR A 237 -14.76 6.15 31.98
CA THR A 237 -13.36 6.35 32.39
C THR A 237 -12.43 5.67 31.41
N LEU A 238 -11.54 6.43 30.78
CA LEU A 238 -10.52 5.87 29.86
C LEU A 238 -9.49 5.07 30.68
N LEU A 239 -9.28 3.82 30.27
CA LEU A 239 -8.36 2.88 30.91
C LEU A 239 -7.06 2.75 30.11
N VAL A 240 -7.19 2.43 28.83
CA VAL A 240 -6.07 2.18 27.91
C VAL A 240 -6.36 2.85 26.58
N ARG A 241 -5.32 3.49 26.02
CA ARG A 241 -5.28 3.97 24.65
C ARG A 241 -4.38 3.03 23.85
N HIS A 242 -4.94 2.31 22.91
CA HIS A 242 -4.19 1.51 21.94
C HIS A 242 -3.92 2.30 20.68
N LEU A 243 -2.67 2.24 20.16
CA LEU A 243 -2.25 2.84 18.91
C LEU A 243 -1.93 1.75 17.89
N SER A 244 -2.44 1.91 16.67
CA SER A 244 -2.11 1.02 15.54
C SER A 244 -0.63 1.03 15.19
N LEU A 245 -0.23 0.23 14.21
CA LEU A 245 1.01 0.46 13.48
C LEU A 245 0.99 1.84 12.81
N PRO A 246 2.16 2.50 12.60
CA PRO A 246 2.24 3.69 11.77
C PRO A 246 1.73 3.43 10.34
N LEU A 247 1.11 4.44 9.72
CA LEU A 247 0.45 4.30 8.42
C LEU A 247 1.36 3.72 7.34
N HIS A 248 2.64 4.11 7.26
CA HIS A 248 3.56 3.55 6.28
C HIS A 248 3.70 2.02 6.40
N GLN A 249 3.68 1.47 7.62
CA GLN A 249 3.71 0.02 7.83
C GLN A 249 2.37 -0.64 7.47
N LEU A 250 1.23 0.01 7.76
CA LEU A 250 -0.09 -0.47 7.32
C LEU A 250 -0.18 -0.52 5.79
N ILE A 251 0.32 0.51 5.11
CA ILE A 251 0.42 0.56 3.64
C ILE A 251 1.33 -0.56 3.11
N LYS A 252 2.48 -0.81 3.75
CA LYS A 252 3.38 -1.91 3.37
C LYS A 252 2.68 -3.26 3.45
N GLU A 253 2.02 -3.57 4.57
CA GLU A 253 1.30 -4.84 4.75
C GLU A 253 0.12 -4.97 3.77
N MET A 254 -0.67 -3.90 3.57
CA MET A 254 -1.71 -3.85 2.55
C MET A 254 -1.17 -4.22 1.16
N ASN A 255 -0.03 -3.67 0.76
CA ASN A 255 0.53 -3.88 -0.57
C ASN A 255 1.24 -5.22 -0.74
N VAL A 256 1.93 -5.71 0.29
CA VAL A 256 2.60 -7.02 0.28
C VAL A 256 1.60 -8.15 0.11
N TYR A 257 0.51 -8.16 0.90
CA TYR A 257 -0.51 -9.20 0.85
C TYR A 257 -1.65 -8.85 -0.10
N SER A 258 -1.65 -7.67 -0.67
CA SER A 258 -2.75 -7.15 -1.50
C SER A 258 -4.10 -7.20 -0.76
N ASN A 259 -4.09 -6.92 0.55
CA ASN A 259 -5.25 -7.05 1.43
C ASN A 259 -6.33 -6.03 1.06
N ASN A 260 -7.54 -6.52 0.77
CA ASN A 260 -8.67 -5.67 0.36
C ASN A 260 -9.29 -4.94 1.55
N ASP A 261 -9.40 -5.61 2.71
CA ASP A 261 -10.05 -5.03 3.89
C ASP A 261 -9.24 -3.84 4.42
N ILE A 262 -7.90 -3.98 4.50
CA ILE A 262 -7.02 -2.84 4.85
C ILE A 262 -7.21 -1.70 3.84
N ALA A 263 -7.27 -2.01 2.55
CA ALA A 263 -7.41 -0.98 1.51
C ALA A 263 -8.74 -0.23 1.60
N GLU A 264 -9.84 -0.94 1.85
CA GLU A 264 -11.16 -0.31 2.02
C GLU A 264 -11.21 0.55 3.28
N MET A 265 -10.70 0.06 4.41
CA MET A 265 -10.67 0.83 5.66
C MET A 265 -9.79 2.08 5.53
N LEU A 266 -8.63 1.98 4.90
CA LEU A 266 -7.76 3.13 4.63
C LEU A 266 -8.43 4.12 3.67
N ALA A 267 -9.08 3.66 2.60
CA ALA A 267 -9.82 4.55 1.70
C ALA A 267 -10.97 5.26 2.44
N GLN A 268 -11.73 4.55 3.27
CA GLN A 268 -12.80 5.14 4.08
C GLN A 268 -12.28 6.19 5.07
N SER A 269 -11.11 5.98 5.67
CA SER A 269 -10.51 6.92 6.63
C SER A 269 -10.18 8.29 6.02
N VAL A 270 -10.08 8.39 4.71
CA VAL A 270 -9.83 9.65 3.98
C VAL A 270 -11.04 10.15 3.19
N GLY A 271 -12.22 9.54 3.35
CA GLY A 271 -13.45 9.98 2.70
C GLY A 271 -13.90 9.12 1.50
N GLY A 272 -13.33 7.92 1.33
CA GLY A 272 -13.77 6.92 0.36
C GLY A 272 -13.18 7.07 -1.04
N ALA A 273 -13.67 6.24 -1.96
CA ALA A 273 -13.12 6.08 -3.31
C ALA A 273 -13.06 7.39 -4.12
N ASN A 274 -14.01 8.28 -3.95
CA ASN A 274 -14.04 9.56 -4.69
C ASN A 274 -12.90 10.49 -4.25
N VAL A 275 -12.61 10.56 -2.94
CA VAL A 275 -11.48 11.35 -2.42
C VAL A 275 -10.16 10.71 -2.87
N VAL A 276 -10.03 9.39 -2.78
CA VAL A 276 -8.86 8.66 -3.27
C VAL A 276 -8.60 8.96 -4.75
N LYS A 277 -9.63 8.88 -5.60
CA LYS A 277 -9.55 9.16 -7.03
C LYS A 277 -9.08 10.59 -7.32
N SER A 278 -9.74 11.59 -6.72
CA SER A 278 -9.43 13.01 -6.99
C SER A 278 -8.04 13.37 -6.49
N THR A 279 -7.66 12.93 -5.29
CA THR A 279 -6.33 13.16 -4.71
C THR A 279 -5.24 12.50 -5.54
N ALA A 280 -5.45 11.24 -5.95
CA ALA A 280 -4.49 10.52 -6.77
C ALA A 280 -4.27 11.18 -8.14
N ALA A 281 -5.34 11.61 -8.83
CA ALA A 281 -5.25 12.29 -10.12
C ALA A 281 -4.50 13.64 -10.00
N GLN A 282 -4.80 14.41 -8.97
CA GLN A 282 -4.15 15.69 -8.71
C GLN A 282 -2.65 15.54 -8.45
N LEU A 283 -2.26 14.62 -7.55
CA LEU A 283 -0.86 14.41 -7.16
C LEU A 283 -0.04 13.77 -8.26
N ALA A 284 -0.64 12.88 -9.05
CA ALA A 284 -0.03 12.26 -10.21
C ALA A 284 0.02 13.20 -11.42
N MET A 285 -0.67 14.35 -11.39
CA MET A 285 -0.79 15.32 -12.49
C MET A 285 -1.28 14.65 -13.80
N VAL A 286 -2.29 13.79 -13.69
CA VAL A 286 -2.94 13.13 -14.83
C VAL A 286 -4.42 13.56 -14.92
N PRO A 287 -5.03 13.48 -16.11
CA PRO A 287 -6.47 13.72 -16.25
C PRO A 287 -7.27 12.78 -15.33
N GLN A 288 -8.27 13.33 -14.64
CA GLN A 288 -9.11 12.55 -13.72
C GLN A 288 -9.86 11.42 -14.45
N SER A 289 -10.09 11.56 -15.76
CA SER A 289 -10.69 10.53 -16.60
C SER A 289 -9.86 9.25 -16.70
N GLU A 290 -8.54 9.32 -16.42
CA GLU A 290 -7.65 8.16 -16.43
C GLU A 290 -7.72 7.31 -15.16
N ILE A 291 -8.43 7.77 -14.13
CA ILE A 291 -8.61 7.07 -12.86
C ILE A 291 -10.10 6.99 -12.55
N GLN A 292 -10.67 5.79 -12.58
CA GLN A 292 -12.08 5.51 -12.30
C GLN A 292 -12.13 4.50 -11.15
N LEU A 293 -12.60 4.91 -9.98
CA LEU A 293 -12.63 4.06 -8.79
C LEU A 293 -14.04 4.02 -8.21
N ILE A 294 -14.46 2.81 -7.80
CA ILE A 294 -15.68 2.57 -7.04
C ILE A 294 -15.38 2.14 -5.60
N ASN A 295 -14.14 1.72 -5.33
CA ASN A 295 -13.66 1.30 -4.00
C ASN A 295 -12.16 1.53 -3.85
N GLY A 296 -11.61 1.27 -2.66
CA GLY A 296 -10.19 1.44 -2.35
C GLY A 296 -9.31 0.25 -2.70
N SER A 297 -9.88 -0.92 -2.90
CA SER A 297 -9.13 -2.18 -3.07
C SER A 297 -8.87 -2.55 -4.53
N GLY A 298 -9.75 -2.11 -5.45
CA GLY A 298 -9.74 -2.54 -6.85
C GLY A 298 -10.48 -3.85 -7.10
N LEU A 299 -11.30 -4.29 -6.14
CA LEU A 299 -12.21 -5.42 -6.37
C LEU A 299 -13.34 -4.97 -7.29
N GLY A 300 -13.45 -5.62 -8.45
CA GLY A 300 -14.39 -5.25 -9.51
C GLY A 300 -13.69 -4.61 -10.73
N ARG A 301 -14.26 -4.87 -11.93
CA ARG A 301 -13.73 -4.39 -13.23
C ARG A 301 -13.99 -2.91 -13.47
N GLU A 302 -14.84 -2.30 -12.68
CA GLU A 302 -15.23 -0.90 -12.70
C GLU A 302 -14.08 0.01 -12.22
N ASN A 303 -13.17 -0.54 -11.41
CA ASN A 303 -11.94 0.16 -11.03
C ASN A 303 -10.97 0.12 -12.21
N LYS A 304 -10.91 1.21 -12.97
CA LYS A 304 -10.07 1.34 -14.16
C LYS A 304 -9.05 2.45 -13.98
N ILE A 305 -7.81 2.16 -14.34
CA ILE A 305 -6.71 3.13 -14.28
C ILE A 305 -5.87 2.95 -15.55
N SER A 306 -5.41 4.05 -16.14
CA SER A 306 -4.47 3.98 -17.25
C SER A 306 -3.07 3.54 -16.77
N PRO A 307 -2.29 2.79 -17.54
CA PRO A 307 -0.92 2.46 -17.20
C PRO A 307 -0.06 3.68 -16.88
N ARG A 308 -0.21 4.78 -17.63
CA ARG A 308 0.45 6.06 -17.36
C ARG A 308 0.12 6.59 -15.97
N ALA A 309 -1.16 6.61 -15.62
CA ALA A 309 -1.60 7.11 -14.32
C ALA A 309 -1.03 6.26 -13.16
N VAL A 310 -0.91 4.94 -13.33
CA VAL A 310 -0.28 4.09 -12.32
C VAL A 310 1.20 4.45 -12.13
N CYS A 311 1.97 4.60 -13.21
CA CYS A 311 3.37 5.04 -13.14
C CYS A 311 3.49 6.42 -12.47
N ALA A 312 2.65 7.37 -12.87
CA ALA A 312 2.66 8.73 -12.32
C ALA A 312 2.33 8.75 -10.82
N MET A 313 1.41 7.88 -10.35
CA MET A 313 1.11 7.72 -8.92
C MET A 313 2.31 7.15 -8.14
N PHE A 314 3.04 6.18 -8.68
CA PHE A 314 4.28 5.68 -8.07
C PHE A 314 5.34 6.78 -7.95
N MET A 315 5.53 7.58 -9.01
CA MET A 315 6.47 8.71 -9.00
C MET A 315 6.05 9.77 -7.97
N ALA A 316 4.76 10.06 -7.84
CA ALA A 316 4.22 10.97 -6.82
C ALA A 316 4.49 10.43 -5.41
N LEU A 317 4.23 9.15 -5.18
CA LEU A 317 4.50 8.49 -3.90
C LEU A 317 5.99 8.51 -3.54
N GLN A 318 6.89 8.28 -4.49
CA GLN A 318 8.32 8.38 -4.25
C GLN A 318 8.71 9.77 -3.74
N ARG A 319 8.20 10.85 -4.38
CA ARG A 319 8.46 12.21 -3.94
C ARG A 319 7.95 12.46 -2.51
N GLN A 320 6.71 12.02 -2.23
CA GLN A 320 6.11 12.16 -0.91
C GLN A 320 6.91 11.36 0.15
N ALA A 321 7.25 10.11 -0.15
CA ALA A 321 8.02 9.26 0.75
C ALA A 321 9.40 9.85 1.05
N SER A 322 10.12 10.34 0.04
CA SER A 322 11.44 10.95 0.18
C SER A 322 11.43 12.18 1.08
N ALA A 323 10.36 12.99 1.06
CA ALA A 323 10.19 14.14 1.96
C ALA A 323 10.09 13.74 3.45
N HIS A 324 9.80 12.47 3.72
CA HIS A 324 9.70 11.89 5.06
C HIS A 324 10.83 10.89 5.37
N ASN A 325 11.92 10.91 4.60
CA ASN A 325 13.02 9.95 4.71
C ASN A 325 12.56 8.48 4.56
N LEU A 326 11.56 8.23 3.72
CA LEU A 326 11.10 6.89 3.36
C LEU A 326 11.35 6.65 1.88
N THR A 327 11.34 5.37 1.47
CA THR A 327 11.43 4.96 0.08
C THR A 327 10.16 4.21 -0.33
N LEU A 328 9.97 3.98 -1.63
CA LEU A 328 8.88 3.12 -2.09
C LEU A 328 8.98 1.70 -1.53
N ALA A 329 10.19 1.21 -1.25
CA ALA A 329 10.41 -0.10 -0.65
C ALA A 329 9.88 -0.20 0.79
N ASP A 330 9.66 0.92 1.49
CA ASP A 330 8.98 0.94 2.79
C ASP A 330 7.45 0.85 2.66
N LEU A 331 6.90 1.02 1.45
CA LEU A 331 5.45 1.06 1.17
C LEU A 331 4.97 -0.11 0.31
N PHE A 332 5.85 -0.71 -0.50
CA PHE A 332 5.52 -1.78 -1.44
C PHE A 332 6.51 -2.95 -1.34
N PRO A 333 6.09 -4.17 -1.74
CA PRO A 333 6.99 -5.30 -1.81
C PRO A 333 8.14 -5.06 -2.79
N THR A 334 9.33 -5.53 -2.43
CA THR A 334 10.57 -5.32 -3.16
C THR A 334 11.25 -6.65 -3.44
N SER A 335 11.56 -6.94 -4.71
CA SER A 335 12.27 -8.16 -5.10
C SER A 335 13.65 -8.23 -4.44
N GLY A 336 13.97 -9.41 -3.90
CA GLY A 336 15.20 -9.65 -3.15
C GLY A 336 15.16 -9.23 -1.68
N PHE A 337 14.13 -8.46 -1.24
CA PHE A 337 13.93 -8.06 0.15
C PHE A 337 12.70 -8.72 0.78
N ASP A 338 11.56 -8.75 0.06
CA ASP A 338 10.33 -9.38 0.54
C ASP A 338 10.13 -10.73 -0.15
N ASN A 339 10.12 -11.81 0.65
CA ASN A 339 9.80 -13.16 0.18
C ASN A 339 8.47 -13.64 0.78
N ARG A 340 7.43 -12.81 0.65
CA ARG A 340 6.11 -13.06 1.22
C ARG A 340 5.01 -12.39 0.41
N GLY A 341 3.78 -12.77 0.66
CA GLY A 341 2.61 -12.21 -0.02
C GLY A 341 2.60 -12.52 -1.51
N THR A 342 2.16 -11.56 -2.32
CA THR A 342 1.94 -11.74 -3.76
C THR A 342 3.22 -11.83 -4.60
N MET A 343 4.37 -11.58 -3.98
CA MET A 343 5.70 -11.67 -4.62
C MET A 343 6.31 -13.06 -4.61
N GLN A 344 5.84 -13.93 -3.73
CA GLN A 344 6.48 -15.22 -3.40
C GLN A 344 6.73 -16.11 -4.63
N PHE A 345 5.90 -15.96 -5.68
CA PHE A 345 5.96 -16.79 -6.87
C PHE A 345 6.28 -15.99 -8.15
N ARG A 346 6.95 -14.84 -8.02
CA ARG A 346 7.32 -13.99 -9.15
C ARG A 346 8.84 -13.99 -9.36
N SER A 347 9.25 -14.06 -10.63
CA SER A 347 10.66 -14.03 -11.04
C SER A 347 11.05 -12.64 -11.51
N MET A 348 11.14 -11.70 -10.55
CA MET A 348 11.42 -10.30 -10.83
C MET A 348 12.92 -9.97 -10.80
N PRO A 349 13.39 -9.02 -11.63
CA PRO A 349 14.72 -8.44 -11.46
C PRO A 349 14.93 -7.93 -10.03
N SER A 350 16.16 -8.01 -9.53
CA SER A 350 16.51 -7.59 -8.18
C SER A 350 16.17 -6.11 -7.93
N ALA A 351 15.80 -5.77 -6.70
CA ALA A 351 15.45 -4.43 -6.26
C ALA A 351 14.24 -3.79 -6.99
N THR A 352 13.47 -4.57 -7.74
CA THR A 352 12.21 -4.07 -8.30
C THR A 352 11.18 -3.87 -7.19
N VAL A 353 10.70 -2.64 -7.04
CA VAL A 353 9.58 -2.31 -6.15
C VAL A 353 8.29 -2.34 -6.95
N MET A 354 7.26 -3.06 -6.47
CA MET A 354 6.08 -3.27 -7.31
C MET A 354 4.78 -3.51 -6.56
N LYS A 355 3.68 -3.42 -7.31
CA LYS A 355 2.34 -3.88 -6.93
C LYS A 355 1.79 -4.80 -8.00
N THR A 356 1.24 -5.93 -7.58
CA THR A 356 0.49 -6.87 -8.42
C THR A 356 -1.01 -6.57 -8.36
N GLY A 357 -1.72 -6.86 -9.45
CA GLY A 357 -3.18 -6.85 -9.50
C GLY A 357 -3.73 -8.11 -10.16
N THR A 358 -4.84 -8.64 -9.66
CA THR A 358 -5.45 -9.86 -10.20
C THR A 358 -6.96 -9.81 -10.04
N LEU A 359 -7.67 -10.08 -11.13
CA LEU A 359 -9.07 -10.52 -11.17
C LEU A 359 -9.15 -11.81 -11.99
N SER A 360 -10.32 -12.37 -12.18
CA SER A 360 -10.49 -13.63 -12.95
C SER A 360 -9.95 -13.53 -14.39
N ASP A 361 -9.97 -12.33 -14.97
CA ASP A 361 -9.55 -12.05 -16.35
C ASP A 361 -8.60 -10.85 -16.44
N VAL A 362 -7.94 -10.49 -15.35
CA VAL A 362 -6.95 -9.38 -15.29
C VAL A 362 -5.69 -9.87 -14.62
N SER A 363 -4.55 -9.65 -15.26
CA SER A 363 -3.23 -9.71 -14.66
C SER A 363 -2.59 -8.34 -14.80
N ALA A 364 -2.28 -7.70 -13.68
CA ALA A 364 -1.68 -6.37 -13.67
C ALA A 364 -0.42 -6.34 -12.80
N LEU A 365 0.57 -5.56 -13.24
CA LEU A 365 1.85 -5.38 -12.57
C LEU A 365 2.34 -3.96 -12.83
N ALA A 366 2.76 -3.25 -11.78
CA ALA A 366 3.33 -1.93 -11.94
C ALA A 366 4.34 -1.62 -10.84
N GLY A 367 5.26 -0.71 -11.11
CA GLY A 367 6.28 -0.34 -10.14
C GLY A 367 7.46 0.40 -10.73
N VAL A 368 8.62 0.21 -10.11
CA VAL A 368 9.88 0.79 -10.53
C VAL A 368 10.99 -0.25 -10.54
N LEU A 369 11.78 -0.21 -11.60
CA LEU A 369 12.87 -1.14 -11.91
C LEU A 369 14.18 -0.34 -12.01
N PRO A 370 15.22 -0.64 -11.20
CA PRO A 370 16.52 0.01 -11.35
C PRO A 370 17.30 -0.60 -12.52
N THR A 371 17.83 0.27 -13.38
CA THR A 371 18.71 -0.09 -14.51
C THR A 371 19.97 0.76 -14.50
N ARG A 372 21.06 0.27 -15.11
CA ARG A 372 22.30 1.03 -15.18
C ARG A 372 22.19 2.19 -16.18
N ASP A 373 21.63 1.93 -17.37
CA ASP A 373 21.68 2.87 -18.49
C ASP A 373 20.55 3.92 -18.47
N ARG A 374 19.47 3.67 -17.72
CA ARG A 374 18.31 4.57 -17.63
C ARG A 374 17.94 4.95 -16.19
N GLY A 375 18.73 4.50 -15.18
CA GLY A 375 18.39 4.72 -13.79
C GLY A 375 17.08 4.03 -13.42
N LEU A 376 16.13 4.75 -12.86
CA LEU A 376 14.82 4.23 -12.48
C LEU A 376 13.88 4.19 -13.67
N VAL A 377 13.45 2.99 -14.06
CA VAL A 377 12.43 2.76 -15.09
C VAL A 377 11.10 2.45 -14.40
N TRP A 378 10.13 3.31 -14.62
CA TRP A 378 8.74 3.16 -14.16
C TRP A 378 7.98 2.33 -15.18
N PHE A 379 7.22 1.35 -14.70
CA PHE A 379 6.48 0.47 -15.57
C PHE A 379 5.07 0.21 -15.04
N ALA A 380 4.12 0.04 -15.95
CA ALA A 380 2.79 -0.49 -15.67
C ALA A 380 2.35 -1.37 -16.84
N ILE A 381 1.90 -2.57 -16.53
CA ILE A 381 1.43 -3.59 -17.46
C ILE A 381 0.07 -4.06 -16.98
N ILE A 382 -0.95 -3.97 -17.82
CA ILE A 382 -2.32 -4.44 -17.52
C ILE A 382 -2.76 -5.36 -18.65
N ASN A 383 -2.92 -6.63 -18.34
CA ASN A 383 -3.37 -7.65 -19.30
C ASN A 383 -4.81 -8.06 -19.03
N ARG A 384 -5.54 -8.27 -20.12
CA ARG A 384 -6.90 -8.80 -20.15
C ARG A 384 -6.91 -10.16 -20.84
N GLY A 385 -7.46 -11.16 -20.16
CA GLY A 385 -7.58 -12.53 -20.63
C GLY A 385 -7.64 -13.52 -19.46
N TYR A 386 -8.13 -14.72 -19.71
CA TYR A 386 -8.42 -15.69 -18.63
C TYR A 386 -7.20 -16.47 -18.13
N ASN A 387 -6.12 -16.54 -18.89
CA ASN A 387 -4.91 -17.27 -18.47
C ASN A 387 -3.97 -16.37 -17.65
N VAL A 388 -4.41 -15.99 -16.46
CA VAL A 388 -3.66 -15.11 -15.55
C VAL A 388 -2.26 -15.65 -15.22
N PRO A 389 -2.03 -16.96 -14.96
CA PRO A 389 -0.67 -17.45 -14.71
C PRO A 389 0.29 -17.23 -15.86
N SER A 390 -0.13 -17.46 -17.10
CA SER A 390 0.72 -17.22 -18.28
C SER A 390 1.02 -15.72 -18.46
N PHE A 391 0.04 -14.83 -18.29
CA PHE A 391 0.32 -13.38 -18.29
C PHE A 391 1.36 -12.96 -17.25
N ARG A 392 1.34 -13.56 -16.06
CA ARG A 392 2.37 -13.29 -15.05
C ARG A 392 3.76 -13.68 -15.51
N SER A 393 3.88 -14.87 -16.14
CA SER A 393 5.15 -15.31 -16.73
C SER A 393 5.67 -14.36 -17.78
N GLU A 394 4.79 -13.94 -18.72
CA GLU A 394 5.16 -13.00 -19.77
C GLU A 394 5.55 -11.60 -19.22
N GLN A 395 4.86 -11.11 -18.20
CA GLN A 395 5.24 -9.88 -17.51
C GLN A 395 6.63 -9.98 -16.87
N ASP A 396 6.94 -11.12 -16.23
CA ASP A 396 8.25 -11.38 -15.62
C ASP A 396 9.35 -11.40 -16.68
N GLN A 397 9.11 -12.07 -17.82
CA GLN A 397 10.04 -12.13 -18.95
C GLN A 397 10.26 -10.75 -19.58
N LEU A 398 9.20 -9.96 -19.80
CA LEU A 398 9.31 -8.59 -20.31
C LEU A 398 10.29 -7.76 -19.47
N LEU A 399 10.13 -7.77 -18.13
CA LEU A 399 10.99 -7.01 -17.24
C LEU A 399 12.43 -7.56 -17.21
N GLN A 400 12.60 -8.88 -17.29
CA GLN A 400 13.94 -9.48 -17.37
C GLN A 400 14.65 -9.15 -18.69
N HIS A 401 13.93 -9.16 -19.82
CA HIS A 401 14.49 -8.74 -21.12
C HIS A 401 14.85 -7.25 -21.12
N LEU A 402 13.98 -6.42 -20.57
CA LEU A 402 14.23 -4.99 -20.45
C LEU A 402 15.51 -4.70 -19.66
N VAL A 403 15.70 -5.36 -18.52
CA VAL A 403 16.92 -5.20 -17.69
C VAL A 403 18.16 -5.70 -18.42
N LYS A 404 18.08 -6.79 -19.18
CA LYS A 404 19.21 -7.28 -19.97
C LYS A 404 19.67 -6.25 -21.01
N GLN A 405 18.73 -5.58 -21.67
CA GLN A 405 19.01 -4.56 -22.67
C GLN A 405 19.50 -3.24 -22.08
N LEU A 406 18.95 -2.82 -20.94
CA LEU A 406 19.30 -1.57 -20.25
C LEU A 406 20.38 -1.76 -19.18
N GLN A 407 20.93 -2.94 -19.11
CA GLN A 407 21.92 -3.43 -18.16
C GLN A 407 21.45 -3.45 -16.69
N VAL A 408 21.79 -4.54 -16.02
CA VAL A 408 21.45 -4.75 -14.61
C VAL A 408 22.15 -3.70 -13.75
N TYR A 409 21.40 -3.06 -12.87
CA TYR A 409 21.98 -2.22 -11.83
C TYR A 409 22.66 -3.08 -10.78
N THR A 410 23.93 -2.79 -10.47
CA THR A 410 24.68 -3.51 -9.42
C THR A 410 24.33 -2.96 -8.04
N GLY A 411 23.72 -3.79 -7.21
CA GLY A 411 23.27 -3.40 -5.87
C GLY A 411 21.82 -2.90 -5.82
N VAL A 412 21.51 -2.06 -4.84
CA VAL A 412 20.19 -1.42 -4.66
C VAL A 412 20.38 0.08 -4.60
N PRO A 413 19.71 0.86 -5.47
CA PRO A 413 19.76 2.31 -5.37
C PRO A 413 19.23 2.79 -4.00
N THR A 414 19.85 3.82 -3.45
CA THR A 414 19.42 4.44 -2.18
C THR A 414 17.94 4.79 -2.19
N ALA A 415 17.43 5.30 -3.32
CA ALA A 415 16.02 5.65 -3.51
C ALA A 415 15.03 4.46 -3.42
N LEU A 416 15.53 3.22 -3.48
CA LEU A 416 14.72 1.99 -3.40
C LEU A 416 15.17 1.07 -2.25
N THR A 417 16.07 1.53 -1.38
CA THR A 417 16.54 0.75 -0.24
C THR A 417 15.53 0.86 0.90
N PRO A 418 14.92 -0.25 1.37
CA PRO A 418 14.01 -0.20 2.50
C PRO A 418 14.77 0.08 3.80
N HIS A 419 14.14 0.81 4.73
CA HIS A 419 14.69 1.05 6.07
C HIS A 419 14.54 -0.17 6.99
N SER A 420 13.59 -1.05 6.68
CA SER A 420 13.39 -2.29 7.44
C SER A 420 14.33 -3.40 6.95
N PRO A 421 14.82 -4.27 7.84
CA PRO A 421 15.62 -5.43 7.46
C PRO A 421 14.88 -6.34 6.46
N LYS A 422 15.66 -7.11 5.69
CA LYS A 422 15.13 -8.11 4.76
C LYS A 422 14.19 -9.09 5.47
N ASN A 423 13.02 -9.34 4.85
CA ASN A 423 11.95 -10.21 5.38
C ASN A 423 11.45 -9.83 6.79
N SER A 424 11.62 -8.57 7.20
CA SER A 424 11.07 -8.12 8.47
C SER A 424 9.54 -8.18 8.47
N LEU A 425 8.99 -8.57 9.60
CA LEU A 425 7.55 -8.53 9.87
C LEU A 425 7.24 -7.36 10.81
N PRO A 426 6.06 -6.77 10.71
CA PRO A 426 5.63 -5.77 11.69
C PRO A 426 5.56 -6.41 13.08
N LYS A 427 6.00 -5.68 14.08
CA LYS A 427 5.92 -6.14 15.47
C LYS A 427 4.50 -5.92 15.99
N LEU A 428 3.69 -6.98 15.97
CA LEU A 428 2.32 -6.98 16.47
C LEU A 428 2.29 -7.27 17.98
N GLY A 429 1.27 -6.78 18.67
CA GLY A 429 1.03 -7.01 20.08
C GLY A 429 2.10 -6.44 21.02
N VAL A 430 2.85 -5.42 20.60
CA VAL A 430 3.88 -4.82 21.46
C VAL A 430 3.24 -3.96 22.56
N PRO A 431 3.67 -4.13 23.83
CA PRO A 431 3.09 -3.40 24.95
C PRO A 431 3.18 -1.87 24.84
N SER A 432 4.21 -1.34 24.19
CA SER A 432 4.43 0.10 24.05
C SER A 432 3.36 0.85 23.27
N ARG A 433 2.55 0.15 22.45
CA ARG A 433 1.40 0.75 21.77
C ARG A 433 0.14 0.83 22.64
N ASN A 434 0.17 0.28 23.87
CA ASN A 434 -0.92 0.33 24.81
C ASN A 434 -0.58 1.28 25.96
N GLN A 435 -1.00 2.53 25.84
CA GLN A 435 -0.79 3.55 26.86
C GLN A 435 -1.83 3.38 27.98
N ILE A 436 -1.38 3.01 29.17
CA ILE A 436 -2.24 2.96 30.37
C ILE A 436 -2.48 4.41 30.83
N VAL A 437 -3.73 4.82 30.82
CA VAL A 437 -4.17 6.19 31.22
C VAL A 437 -4.75 6.17 32.63
N TYR A 438 -5.41 5.08 33.01
CA TYR A 438 -6.01 4.93 34.33
C TYR A 438 -4.93 4.82 35.42
N ARG A 439 -5.06 5.63 36.48
CA ARG A 439 -4.09 5.71 37.58
C ARG A 439 -4.61 5.14 38.92
N GLY A 440 -5.84 4.57 38.94
CA GLY A 440 -6.44 4.06 40.15
C GLY A 440 -7.21 5.08 40.96
#